data_0ef0fea2003da4d0c97a353302f282a9
#
_entry.id   0ef0fea2003da4d0c97a353302f282a9
#
_cell.length_a   1.000
_cell.length_b   1.000
_cell.length_c   1.000
_cell.angle_alpha   90.00
_cell.angle_beta   90.00
_cell.angle_gamma   90.00
#
_symmetry.space_group_name_H-M   'P 1'
#
loop_
_entity.id
_entity.type
_entity.pdbx_description
1 polymer ?
#
loop_
_entity_poly.entity_id
_entity_poly.type
_entity_poly.pdbx_seq_one_letter_code
_entity_poly.pdbx_strand_id
1 'polypeptide(L)'
;MNPVISSPLGQSVSYADQYDPSLLYPLERQSQRNTLGLTAGRLPFMGADFWTAYELGWLNPRGKPQIAMARFVVPCDSTHIVESKSFKLYLNSFSNTRFDDMTAVRERLRADLGAAIWHGGAIRASVGVQLIPPEQFERESVQELDGLLLDRLDIECDQYQPQAQYLSANTDEQPVTETLTSHLLKSNCLVTGQPDWGSVRDRKSTRLNSSHLGISYA
;
A
#
# COMPACT_ATOMS: atom_id res chain seq x y z
N MET A 1 2.94 -14.24 18.37
CA MET A 1 1.56 -13.92 17.94
C MET A 1 1.65 -13.10 16.67
N ASN A 2 0.83 -13.39 15.66
CA ASN A 2 0.80 -12.58 14.45
C ASN A 2 0.16 -11.21 14.80
N PRO A 3 0.86 -10.07 14.64
CA PRO A 3 0.36 -8.76 15.04
C PRO A 3 -0.90 -8.33 14.26
N VAL A 4 -1.16 -8.92 13.09
CA VAL A 4 -2.37 -8.64 12.28
C VAL A 4 -3.64 -9.17 12.98
N ILE A 5 -3.55 -10.24 13.77
CA ILE A 5 -4.70 -10.84 14.47
C ILE A 5 -5.20 -9.92 15.60
N SER A 6 -4.35 -9.09 16.18
CA SER A 6 -4.73 -8.12 17.21
C SER A 6 -5.18 -6.77 16.66
N SER A 7 -5.16 -6.59 15.33
CA SER A 7 -5.60 -5.37 14.66
C SER A 7 -7.13 -5.24 14.65
N PRO A 8 -7.70 -4.05 14.33
CA PRO A 8 -9.14 -3.86 14.14
C PRO A 8 -9.75 -4.68 12.99
N LEU A 9 -8.92 -5.27 12.13
CA LEU A 9 -9.36 -6.05 10.99
C LEU A 9 -10.23 -7.24 11.42
N GLY A 10 -11.41 -7.37 10.82
CA GLY A 10 -12.36 -8.45 11.15
C GLY A 10 -13.18 -8.25 12.43
N GLN A 11 -12.91 -7.18 13.21
CA GLN A 11 -13.67 -6.86 14.43
C GLN A 11 -14.79 -5.85 14.15
N SER A 12 -15.85 -5.90 14.97
CA SER A 12 -16.86 -4.84 15.01
C SER A 12 -16.32 -3.67 15.82
N VAL A 13 -16.25 -2.49 15.20
CA VAL A 13 -15.78 -1.26 15.84
C VAL A 13 -16.78 -0.14 15.64
N SER A 14 -16.92 0.75 16.62
CA SER A 14 -17.68 1.99 16.45
C SER A 14 -16.89 2.96 15.56
N TYR A 15 -17.62 3.68 14.71
CA TYR A 15 -17.00 4.72 13.88
C TYR A 15 -16.84 6.00 14.71
N ALA A 16 -15.58 6.47 14.82
CA ALA A 16 -15.29 7.79 15.33
C ALA A 16 -15.53 8.84 14.23
N ASP A 17 -16.21 9.91 14.58
CA ASP A 17 -16.51 11.04 13.68
C ASP A 17 -15.79 12.33 14.10
N GLN A 18 -15.00 12.27 15.15
CA GLN A 18 -14.10 13.31 15.62
C GLN A 18 -12.67 12.85 15.45
N TYR A 19 -11.80 13.74 15.01
CA TYR A 19 -10.39 13.46 14.78
C TYR A 19 -9.74 12.72 15.95
N ASP A 20 -9.19 11.56 15.63
CA ASP A 20 -8.51 10.69 16.58
C ASP A 20 -7.32 9.96 15.93
N PRO A 21 -6.08 10.42 16.16
CA PRO A 21 -4.89 9.78 15.61
C PRO A 21 -4.58 8.43 16.25
N SER A 22 -5.15 8.12 17.42
CA SER A 22 -4.94 6.82 18.09
C SER A 22 -5.58 5.64 17.35
N LEU A 23 -6.44 5.92 16.37
CA LEU A 23 -7.03 4.91 15.50
C LEU A 23 -6.02 4.28 14.55
N LEU A 24 -4.89 4.93 14.27
CA LEU A 24 -3.85 4.38 13.41
C LEU A 24 -3.18 3.19 14.11
N TYR A 25 -3.20 2.03 13.46
CA TYR A 25 -2.58 0.80 13.96
C TYR A 25 -1.32 0.48 13.13
N PRO A 26 -0.11 0.76 13.64
CA PRO A 26 1.12 0.45 12.94
C PRO A 26 1.44 -1.04 13.01
N LEU A 27 1.76 -1.64 11.88
CA LEU A 27 2.23 -3.02 11.73
C LEU A 27 3.72 -3.02 11.41
N GLU A 28 4.51 -3.73 12.20
CA GLU A 28 5.94 -3.86 11.96
C GLU A 28 6.23 -4.62 10.66
N ARG A 29 6.97 -4.00 9.74
CA ARG A 29 7.35 -4.63 8.47
C ARG A 29 8.38 -5.74 8.64
N GLN A 30 9.24 -5.64 9.66
CA GLN A 30 10.35 -6.56 9.82
C GLN A 30 9.91 -7.99 10.12
N SER A 31 8.79 -8.17 10.81
CA SER A 31 8.26 -9.50 11.10
C SER A 31 7.98 -10.31 9.82
N GLN A 32 7.38 -9.68 8.79
CA GLN A 32 7.15 -10.31 7.49
C GLN A 32 8.44 -10.44 6.67
N ARG A 33 9.31 -9.44 6.72
CA ARG A 33 10.60 -9.46 6.04
C ARG A 33 11.50 -10.59 6.51
N ASN A 34 11.44 -10.92 7.80
CA ASN A 34 12.19 -12.04 8.36
C ASN A 34 11.80 -13.40 7.71
N THR A 35 10.55 -13.59 7.32
CA THR A 35 10.11 -14.82 6.63
C THR A 35 10.74 -14.96 5.25
N LEU A 36 11.16 -13.84 4.66
CA LEU A 36 11.86 -13.77 3.38
C LEU A 36 13.39 -13.71 3.53
N GLY A 37 13.92 -13.82 4.75
CA GLY A 37 15.35 -13.72 5.04
C GLY A 37 15.94 -12.31 4.88
N LEU A 38 15.10 -11.26 4.89
CA LEU A 38 15.55 -9.88 4.70
C LEU A 38 16.01 -9.27 6.03
N THR A 39 17.23 -8.73 6.02
CA THR A 39 17.83 -8.12 7.22
C THR A 39 17.37 -6.66 7.38
N ALA A 40 17.05 -6.29 8.62
CA ALA A 40 16.72 -4.92 8.96
C ALA A 40 17.81 -3.92 8.54
N GLY A 41 17.39 -2.79 7.96
CA GLY A 41 18.29 -1.72 7.53
C GLY A 41 19.09 -2.01 6.25
N ARG A 42 18.95 -3.21 5.65
CA ARG A 42 19.58 -3.57 4.39
C ARG A 42 18.58 -4.23 3.45
N LEU A 43 17.71 -3.42 2.87
CA LEU A 43 16.76 -3.90 1.86
C LEU A 43 17.45 -4.07 0.51
N PRO A 44 17.21 -5.18 -0.22
CA PRO A 44 17.74 -5.38 -1.57
C PRO A 44 16.97 -4.61 -2.65
N PHE A 45 15.98 -3.81 -2.26
CA PHE A 45 15.10 -3.04 -3.13
C PHE A 45 14.87 -1.63 -2.58
N MET A 46 14.38 -0.75 -3.43
CA MET A 46 13.88 0.58 -3.11
C MET A 46 12.48 0.76 -3.68
N GLY A 47 11.73 1.69 -3.13
CA GLY A 47 10.38 1.99 -3.61
C GLY A 47 9.50 2.62 -2.54
N ALA A 48 8.20 2.59 -2.79
CA ALA A 48 7.19 3.12 -1.88
C ALA A 48 5.87 2.37 -2.05
N ASP A 49 5.04 2.40 -1.01
CA ASP A 49 3.64 2.00 -1.10
C ASP A 49 2.80 3.22 -1.47
N PHE A 50 1.91 3.05 -2.44
CA PHE A 50 0.98 4.07 -2.89
C PHE A 50 -0.43 3.71 -2.44
N TRP A 51 -1.07 4.63 -1.72
CA TRP A 51 -2.43 4.46 -1.25
C TRP A 51 -3.32 5.54 -1.82
N THR A 52 -4.56 5.20 -2.14
CA THR A 52 -5.58 6.15 -2.57
C THR A 52 -6.80 6.05 -1.68
N ALA A 53 -7.15 7.15 -1.01
CA ALA A 53 -8.44 7.29 -0.36
C ALA A 53 -9.37 8.07 -1.30
N TYR A 54 -10.46 7.43 -1.70
CA TYR A 54 -11.48 8.03 -2.57
C TYR A 54 -12.45 8.91 -1.80
N GLU A 55 -12.50 8.73 -0.48
CA GLU A 55 -13.42 9.42 0.40
C GLU A 55 -12.65 10.01 1.58
N LEU A 56 -12.42 11.31 1.57
CA LEU A 56 -11.90 12.07 2.69
C LEU A 56 -12.79 13.29 2.88
N GLY A 57 -13.31 13.51 4.08
CA GLY A 57 -14.16 14.64 4.39
C GLY A 57 -13.76 15.31 5.71
N TRP A 58 -13.97 16.62 5.80
CA TRP A 58 -13.79 17.41 7.01
C TRP A 58 -14.73 18.62 6.99
N LEU A 59 -14.73 19.40 8.05
CA LEU A 59 -15.48 20.65 8.11
C LEU A 59 -14.52 21.85 7.96
N ASN A 60 -14.94 22.85 7.21
CA ASN A 60 -14.25 24.14 7.20
C ASN A 60 -14.48 24.88 8.54
N PRO A 61 -13.82 26.04 8.81
CA PRO A 61 -14.00 26.80 10.06
C PRO A 61 -15.45 27.17 10.36
N ARG A 62 -16.29 27.30 9.33
CA ARG A 62 -17.72 27.64 9.46
C ARG A 62 -18.63 26.41 9.60
N GLY A 63 -18.07 25.19 9.62
CA GLY A 63 -18.82 23.93 9.76
C GLY A 63 -19.42 23.41 8.45
N LYS A 64 -19.07 23.97 7.28
CA LYS A 64 -19.50 23.42 5.99
C LYS A 64 -18.61 22.23 5.62
N PRO A 65 -19.18 21.07 5.21
CA PRO A 65 -18.41 19.94 4.74
C PRO A 65 -17.53 20.26 3.53
N GLN A 66 -16.33 19.71 3.55
CA GLN A 66 -15.35 19.70 2.47
C GLN A 66 -15.02 18.24 2.15
N ILE A 67 -14.75 17.96 0.90
CA ILE A 67 -14.35 16.62 0.45
C ILE A 67 -13.12 16.68 -0.44
N ALA A 68 -12.35 15.61 -0.46
CA ALA A 68 -11.24 15.40 -1.38
C ALA A 68 -10.99 13.90 -1.58
N MET A 69 -10.32 13.55 -2.65
CA MET A 69 -9.52 12.32 -2.70
C MET A 69 -8.14 12.60 -2.10
N ALA A 70 -7.49 11.56 -1.60
CA ALA A 70 -6.14 11.69 -1.08
C ALA A 70 -5.24 10.57 -1.62
N ARG A 71 -4.00 10.93 -1.99
CA ARG A 71 -2.93 10.00 -2.30
C ARG A 71 -1.84 10.09 -1.25
N PHE A 72 -1.36 8.92 -0.87
CA PHE A 72 -0.30 8.78 0.12
C PHE A 72 0.85 8.01 -0.50
N VAL A 73 2.07 8.44 -0.18
CA VAL A 73 3.31 7.75 -0.59
C VAL A 73 4.09 7.43 0.68
N VAL A 74 4.18 6.16 0.99
CA VAL A 74 4.84 5.66 2.20
C VAL A 74 6.16 5.00 1.79
N PRO A 75 7.32 5.46 2.30
CA PRO A 75 8.61 4.87 1.96
C PRO A 75 8.67 3.38 2.33
N CYS A 76 9.17 2.55 1.41
CA CYS A 76 9.28 1.11 1.66
C CYS A 76 10.25 0.75 2.79
N ASP A 77 11.20 1.62 3.11
CA ASP A 77 12.18 1.44 4.20
C ASP A 77 11.64 1.91 5.56
N SER A 78 10.38 2.39 5.64
CA SER A 78 9.72 2.67 6.91
C SER A 78 9.70 1.42 7.80
N THR A 79 9.78 1.61 9.12
CA THR A 79 9.78 0.51 10.09
C THR A 79 8.42 -0.19 10.19
N HIS A 80 7.35 0.57 9.96
CA HIS A 80 5.97 0.08 10.03
C HIS A 80 5.18 0.47 8.77
N ILE A 81 4.07 -0.21 8.57
CA ILE A 81 2.97 0.17 7.67
C ILE A 81 1.71 0.31 8.52
N VAL A 82 0.77 1.14 8.10
CA VAL A 82 -0.50 1.26 8.80
C VAL A 82 -1.46 0.16 8.32
N GLU A 83 -2.17 -0.48 9.24
CA GLU A 83 -3.21 -1.47 8.90
C GLU A 83 -4.39 -0.76 8.18
N SER A 84 -4.90 -1.37 7.11
CA SER A 84 -5.80 -0.72 6.15
C SER A 84 -7.16 -0.31 6.75
N LYS A 85 -7.77 -1.15 7.59
CA LYS A 85 -9.05 -0.83 8.24
C LYS A 85 -8.87 0.30 9.27
N SER A 86 -7.79 0.25 10.03
CA SER A 86 -7.44 1.31 10.99
C SER A 86 -7.19 2.64 10.29
N PHE A 87 -6.54 2.60 9.12
CA PHE A 87 -6.34 3.79 8.31
C PHE A 87 -7.68 4.37 7.81
N LYS A 88 -8.60 3.53 7.34
CA LYS A 88 -9.94 3.97 6.96
C LYS A 88 -10.70 4.59 8.14
N LEU A 89 -10.63 4.00 9.33
CA LEU A 89 -11.26 4.54 10.54
C LEU A 89 -10.66 5.91 10.91
N TYR A 90 -9.34 6.03 10.84
CA TYR A 90 -8.64 7.29 11.08
C TYR A 90 -9.08 8.38 10.09
N LEU A 91 -9.14 8.10 8.78
CA LEU A 91 -9.61 9.06 7.78
C LEU A 91 -11.07 9.47 8.04
N ASN A 92 -11.93 8.53 8.45
CA ASN A 92 -13.31 8.82 8.79
C ASN A 92 -13.43 9.76 10.01
N SER A 93 -12.51 9.73 10.96
CA SER A 93 -12.52 10.59 12.15
C SER A 93 -12.40 12.10 11.84
N PHE A 94 -11.97 12.45 10.62
CA PHE A 94 -11.95 13.84 10.16
C PHE A 94 -13.34 14.41 9.87
N SER A 95 -14.34 13.57 9.62
CA SER A 95 -15.62 13.94 9.00
C SER A 95 -16.37 15.08 9.71
N ASN A 96 -16.34 15.14 11.05
CA ASN A 96 -16.97 16.20 11.86
C ASN A 96 -15.95 17.11 12.55
N THR A 97 -14.68 17.07 12.11
CA THR A 97 -13.62 17.90 12.67
C THR A 97 -13.38 19.13 11.79
N ARG A 98 -13.21 20.26 12.42
CA ARG A 98 -12.94 21.53 11.72
C ARG A 98 -11.45 21.71 11.47
N PHE A 99 -11.12 22.11 10.24
CA PHE A 99 -9.77 22.50 9.84
C PHE A 99 -9.83 23.87 9.14
N ASP A 100 -8.78 24.66 9.30
CA ASP A 100 -8.71 26.00 8.74
C ASP A 100 -8.77 25.97 7.21
N ASP A 101 -8.01 25.06 6.61
CA ASP A 101 -7.96 24.84 5.17
C ASP A 101 -7.47 23.43 4.81
N MET A 102 -7.43 23.15 3.53
CA MET A 102 -6.94 21.88 2.99
C MET A 102 -5.44 21.65 3.30
N THR A 103 -4.65 22.71 3.46
CA THR A 103 -3.23 22.60 3.83
C THR A 103 -3.09 22.09 5.26
N ALA A 104 -3.92 22.58 6.19
CA ALA A 104 -3.94 22.11 7.58
C ALA A 104 -4.30 20.62 7.65
N VAL A 105 -5.28 20.16 6.86
CA VAL A 105 -5.62 18.72 6.75
C VAL A 105 -4.43 17.93 6.22
N ARG A 106 -3.79 18.37 5.15
CA ARG A 106 -2.63 17.68 4.56
C ARG A 106 -1.48 17.55 5.55
N GLU A 107 -1.12 18.62 6.25
CA GLU A 107 -0.02 18.61 7.21
C GLU A 107 -0.35 17.72 8.43
N ARG A 108 -1.61 17.68 8.86
CA ARG A 108 -2.06 16.78 9.91
C ARG A 108 -1.91 15.31 9.49
N LEU A 109 -2.42 14.95 8.33
CA LEU A 109 -2.27 13.60 7.76
C LEU A 109 -0.80 13.19 7.65
N ARG A 110 0.05 14.10 7.17
CA ARG A 110 1.48 13.87 7.02
C ARG A 110 2.18 13.63 8.37
N ALA A 111 1.85 14.42 9.38
CA ALA A 111 2.44 14.31 10.71
C ALA A 111 2.04 12.98 11.38
N ASP A 112 0.75 12.65 11.39
CA ASP A 112 0.24 11.47 12.08
C ASP A 112 0.71 10.17 11.41
N LEU A 113 0.64 10.11 10.07
CA LEU A 113 1.15 8.96 9.32
C LEU A 113 2.67 8.84 9.47
N GLY A 114 3.40 9.95 9.48
CA GLY A 114 4.83 9.96 9.76
C GLY A 114 5.16 9.36 11.12
N ALA A 115 4.43 9.75 12.16
CA ALA A 115 4.58 9.19 13.50
C ALA A 115 4.25 7.69 13.55
N ALA A 116 3.22 7.25 12.84
CA ALA A 116 2.80 5.85 12.81
C ALA A 116 3.83 4.95 12.10
N ILE A 117 4.31 5.34 10.91
CA ILE A 117 5.22 4.50 10.11
C ILE A 117 6.65 4.43 10.66
N TRP A 118 7.05 5.42 11.48
CA TRP A 118 8.35 5.44 12.17
C TRP A 118 8.22 5.15 13.66
N HIS A 119 7.17 4.50 14.07
CA HIS A 119 6.76 4.23 15.44
C HIS A 119 7.93 4.01 16.41
N GLY A 120 8.14 4.96 17.32
CA GLY A 120 9.22 4.94 18.30
C GLY A 120 10.64 5.14 17.76
N GLY A 121 10.80 5.35 16.45
CA GLY A 121 12.10 5.58 15.80
C GLY A 121 12.30 7.00 15.27
N ALA A 122 13.53 7.28 14.80
CA ALA A 122 13.80 8.54 14.11
C ALA A 122 13.09 8.58 12.75
N ILE A 123 12.38 9.67 12.45
CA ILE A 123 11.76 9.91 11.16
C ILE A 123 12.87 10.12 10.12
N ARG A 124 13.01 9.17 9.19
CA ARG A 124 14.04 9.20 8.13
C ARG A 124 13.55 9.83 6.85
N ALA A 125 12.26 9.68 6.55
CA ALA A 125 11.61 10.27 5.40
C ALA A 125 10.16 10.61 5.72
N SER A 126 9.63 11.67 5.12
CA SER A 126 8.23 12.06 5.32
C SER A 126 7.31 11.26 4.41
N VAL A 127 6.08 11.04 4.88
CA VAL A 127 4.98 10.54 4.06
C VAL A 127 4.62 11.61 3.02
N GLY A 128 4.52 11.22 1.76
CA GLY A 128 3.92 12.06 0.73
C GLY A 128 2.41 12.11 0.92
N VAL A 129 1.82 13.30 0.93
CA VAL A 129 0.36 13.47 0.98
C VAL A 129 -0.06 14.49 -0.07
N GLN A 130 -0.91 14.06 -0.98
CA GLN A 130 -1.56 14.90 -1.99
C GLN A 130 -3.07 14.86 -1.77
N LEU A 131 -3.69 16.01 -1.62
CA LEU A 131 -5.14 16.14 -1.63
C LEU A 131 -5.60 16.61 -3.00
N ILE A 132 -6.64 15.97 -3.52
CA ILE A 132 -7.21 16.20 -4.84
C ILE A 132 -8.64 16.70 -4.61
N PRO A 133 -8.90 18.01 -4.82
CA PRO A 133 -10.23 18.57 -4.62
C PRO A 133 -11.18 18.17 -5.76
N PRO A 134 -12.51 18.32 -5.58
CA PRO A 134 -13.52 17.91 -6.56
C PRO A 134 -13.31 18.46 -7.97
N GLU A 135 -12.77 19.67 -8.09
CA GLU A 135 -12.50 20.32 -9.39
C GLU A 135 -11.42 19.61 -10.23
N GLN A 136 -10.73 18.66 -9.62
CA GLN A 136 -9.67 17.88 -10.27
C GLN A 136 -10.04 16.40 -10.45
N PHE A 137 -11.21 15.94 -9.99
CA PHE A 137 -11.61 14.52 -10.04
C PHE A 137 -11.66 13.97 -11.46
N GLU A 138 -12.07 14.75 -12.44
CA GLU A 138 -12.12 14.35 -13.84
C GLU A 138 -10.74 14.03 -14.45
N ARG A 139 -9.65 14.44 -13.80
CA ARG A 139 -8.27 14.10 -14.20
C ARG A 139 -7.83 12.75 -13.68
N GLU A 140 -8.61 12.17 -12.77
CA GLU A 140 -8.33 10.88 -12.19
C GLU A 140 -8.97 9.78 -13.06
N SER A 141 -8.14 8.86 -13.52
CA SER A 141 -8.58 7.75 -14.37
C SER A 141 -7.98 6.43 -13.90
N VAL A 142 -8.74 5.36 -14.07
CA VAL A 142 -8.23 4.00 -13.97
C VAL A 142 -7.54 3.69 -15.27
N GLN A 143 -6.27 3.31 -15.21
CA GLN A 143 -5.46 2.99 -16.38
C GLN A 143 -4.98 1.55 -16.30
N GLU A 144 -4.90 0.92 -17.47
CA GLU A 144 -4.26 -0.37 -17.60
C GLU A 144 -2.74 -0.27 -17.44
N LEU A 145 -2.15 -1.32 -16.91
CA LEU A 145 -0.70 -1.45 -16.88
C LEU A 145 -0.20 -1.79 -18.29
N ASP A 146 0.80 -1.05 -18.77
CA ASP A 146 1.44 -1.33 -20.05
C ASP A 146 2.36 -2.57 -19.97
N GLY A 147 2.40 -3.34 -21.04
CA GLY A 147 3.26 -4.54 -21.14
C GLY A 147 2.59 -5.68 -21.90
N LEU A 148 3.30 -6.78 -22.04
CA LEU A 148 2.76 -8.02 -22.59
C LEU A 148 1.89 -8.70 -21.54
N LEU A 149 0.59 -8.80 -21.82
CA LEU A 149 -0.38 -9.43 -20.91
C LEU A 149 -0.25 -10.94 -20.95
N LEU A 150 0.18 -11.53 -19.82
CA LEU A 150 0.37 -12.97 -19.66
C LEU A 150 -0.93 -13.75 -19.51
N ASP A 151 -2.01 -13.11 -19.08
CA ASP A 151 -3.30 -13.75 -18.77
C ASP A 151 -3.99 -14.37 -20.00
N ARG A 152 -3.50 -14.05 -21.19
CA ARG A 152 -3.99 -14.63 -22.47
C ARG A 152 -3.31 -15.93 -22.86
N LEU A 153 -2.31 -16.37 -22.09
CA LEU A 153 -1.65 -17.63 -22.38
C LEU A 153 -2.60 -18.78 -22.04
N ASP A 154 -2.81 -19.66 -23.03
CA ASP A 154 -3.59 -20.88 -22.85
C ASP A 154 -2.68 -21.98 -22.29
N ILE A 155 -2.63 -22.07 -20.96
CA ILE A 155 -1.78 -22.98 -20.21
C ILE A 155 -2.57 -23.77 -19.19
N GLU A 156 -2.15 -24.99 -18.91
CA GLU A 156 -2.63 -25.78 -17.79
C GLU A 156 -1.91 -25.35 -16.49
N CYS A 157 -2.66 -25.14 -15.41
CA CYS A 157 -2.13 -24.83 -14.09
C CYS A 157 -2.66 -25.81 -13.06
N ASP A 158 -1.76 -26.50 -12.39
CA ASP A 158 -2.07 -27.44 -11.32
C ASP A 158 -1.38 -27.10 -9.99
N GLN A 159 -0.55 -26.03 -9.99
CA GLN A 159 0.20 -25.57 -8.83
C GLN A 159 -0.28 -24.17 -8.40
N TYR A 160 -0.74 -24.07 -7.16
CA TYR A 160 -1.36 -22.85 -6.61
C TYR A 160 -0.58 -22.27 -5.43
N GLN A 161 0.63 -22.80 -5.18
CA GLN A 161 1.53 -22.28 -4.16
C GLN A 161 2.78 -21.68 -4.82
N PRO A 162 3.22 -20.50 -4.43
CA PRO A 162 4.46 -19.90 -4.92
C PRO A 162 5.66 -20.80 -4.59
N GLN A 163 6.48 -21.11 -5.59
CA GLN A 163 7.67 -21.93 -5.42
C GLN A 163 8.81 -21.35 -6.26
N ALA A 164 9.95 -21.06 -5.60
CA ALA A 164 11.11 -20.47 -6.25
C ALA A 164 11.68 -21.35 -7.39
N GLN A 165 11.45 -22.67 -7.34
CA GLN A 165 11.92 -23.61 -8.36
C GLN A 165 11.28 -23.41 -9.74
N TYR A 166 10.14 -22.70 -9.83
CA TYR A 166 9.53 -22.35 -11.12
C TYR A 166 10.18 -21.16 -11.79
N LEU A 167 11.04 -20.44 -11.06
CA LEU A 167 11.80 -19.34 -11.63
C LEU A 167 13.05 -19.92 -12.30
N SER A 168 13.12 -19.81 -13.62
CA SER A 168 14.28 -20.21 -14.40
C SER A 168 14.67 -19.09 -15.37
N ALA A 169 15.97 -18.97 -15.63
CA ALA A 169 16.50 -18.08 -16.65
C ALA A 169 17.53 -18.83 -17.47
N ASN A 170 17.45 -18.73 -18.80
CA ASN A 170 18.49 -19.20 -19.68
C ASN A 170 19.59 -18.14 -19.78
N THR A 171 20.74 -18.43 -19.19
CA THR A 171 21.89 -17.51 -19.14
C THR A 171 22.75 -17.53 -20.41
N ASP A 172 22.53 -18.50 -21.28
CA ASP A 172 23.32 -18.70 -22.52
C ASP A 172 22.74 -17.88 -23.69
N GLU A 173 21.56 -17.35 -23.53
CA GLU A 173 20.93 -16.49 -24.54
C GLU A 173 21.26 -15.01 -24.37
N GLN A 174 21.07 -14.26 -25.45
CA GLN A 174 21.23 -12.82 -25.45
C GLN A 174 20.19 -12.17 -24.47
N PRO A 175 20.62 -11.20 -23.65
CA PRO A 175 19.69 -10.56 -22.73
C PRO A 175 18.62 -9.78 -23.47
N VAL A 176 17.35 -10.00 -23.08
CA VAL A 176 16.19 -9.26 -23.58
C VAL A 176 15.61 -8.42 -22.44
N THR A 177 15.21 -7.20 -22.75
CA THR A 177 14.41 -6.40 -21.82
C THR A 177 12.96 -6.46 -22.25
N GLU A 178 12.10 -6.87 -21.34
CA GLU A 178 10.66 -6.98 -21.58
C GLU A 178 9.87 -6.42 -20.39
N THR A 179 8.63 -6.01 -20.67
CA THR A 179 7.67 -5.62 -19.64
C THR A 179 6.50 -6.59 -19.72
N LEU A 180 6.24 -7.29 -18.62
CA LEU A 180 5.18 -8.27 -18.49
C LEU A 180 4.11 -7.75 -17.54
N THR A 181 2.85 -8.08 -17.80
CA THR A 181 1.72 -7.73 -16.95
C THR A 181 0.84 -8.93 -16.71
N SER A 182 0.22 -8.97 -15.53
CA SER A 182 -0.84 -9.93 -15.19
C SER A 182 -1.81 -9.29 -14.20
N HIS A 183 -3.10 -9.60 -14.31
CA HIS A 183 -4.17 -9.22 -13.38
C HIS A 183 -4.57 -10.38 -12.46
N LEU A 184 -3.86 -11.49 -12.53
CA LEU A 184 -4.20 -12.73 -11.82
C LEU A 184 -3.41 -12.91 -10.51
N LEU A 185 -2.77 -11.84 -10.03
CA LEU A 185 -2.13 -11.90 -8.71
C LEU A 185 -3.22 -12.05 -7.65
N LYS A 186 -3.16 -13.16 -6.90
CA LYS A 186 -4.11 -13.49 -5.86
C LYS A 186 -3.42 -13.63 -4.53
N SER A 187 -4.00 -13.03 -3.51
CA SER A 187 -3.64 -13.25 -2.13
C SER A 187 -4.90 -13.53 -1.31
N ASN A 188 -4.76 -14.12 -0.14
CA ASN A 188 -5.88 -14.33 0.76
C ASN A 188 -5.65 -13.57 2.06
N CYS A 189 -6.66 -12.86 2.52
CA CYS A 189 -6.62 -12.15 3.79
C CYS A 189 -6.28 -13.12 4.93
N LEU A 190 -5.27 -12.80 5.73
CA LEU A 190 -4.80 -13.64 6.85
C LEU A 190 -5.84 -13.80 7.96
N VAL A 191 -6.83 -12.92 8.04
CA VAL A 191 -7.88 -12.91 9.08
C VAL A 191 -9.16 -13.55 8.58
N THR A 192 -9.64 -13.16 7.39
CA THR A 192 -10.95 -13.59 6.86
C THR A 192 -10.86 -14.75 5.87
N GLY A 193 -9.68 -15.02 5.32
CA GLY A 193 -9.48 -16.01 4.26
C GLY A 193 -10.05 -15.59 2.89
N GLN A 194 -10.63 -14.40 2.79
CA GLN A 194 -11.18 -13.90 1.53
C GLN A 194 -10.08 -13.60 0.53
N PRO A 195 -10.30 -13.87 -0.77
CA PRO A 195 -9.34 -13.57 -1.81
C PRO A 195 -9.30 -12.07 -2.12
N ASP A 196 -8.09 -11.56 -2.25
CA ASP A 196 -7.79 -10.24 -2.79
C ASP A 196 -7.06 -10.42 -4.12
N TRP A 197 -7.50 -9.69 -5.15
CA TRP A 197 -6.90 -9.74 -6.47
C TRP A 197 -6.16 -8.44 -6.77
N GLY A 198 -5.03 -8.56 -7.46
CA GLY A 198 -4.21 -7.45 -7.86
C GLY A 198 -3.61 -7.63 -9.24
N SER A 199 -3.03 -6.56 -9.75
CA SER A 199 -2.27 -6.57 -10.99
C SER A 199 -0.80 -6.39 -10.70
N VAL A 200 0.03 -7.08 -11.47
CA VAL A 200 1.48 -6.96 -11.40
C VAL A 200 2.02 -6.51 -12.74
N ARG A 201 2.99 -5.61 -12.71
CA ARG A 201 3.81 -5.24 -13.86
C ARG A 201 5.26 -5.46 -13.50
N ASP A 202 5.92 -6.30 -14.27
CA ASP A 202 7.34 -6.60 -14.12
C ASP A 202 8.11 -6.13 -15.36
N ARG A 203 9.06 -5.21 -15.16
CA ARG A 203 10.02 -4.85 -16.20
C ARG A 203 11.35 -5.49 -15.87
N LYS A 204 11.63 -6.59 -16.52
CA LYS A 204 12.86 -7.37 -16.31
C LYS A 204 13.81 -7.28 -17.49
N SER A 205 15.08 -7.42 -17.18
CA SER A 205 16.12 -7.76 -18.17
C SER A 205 16.61 -9.15 -17.83
N THR A 206 16.52 -10.08 -18.76
CA THR A 206 17.02 -11.44 -18.59
C THR A 206 18.54 -11.46 -18.64
N ARG A 207 19.15 -10.80 -17.70
CA ARG A 207 20.54 -10.97 -17.39
C ARG A 207 20.68 -11.09 -15.89
N LEU A 208 20.98 -12.34 -15.45
CA LEU A 208 21.56 -12.64 -14.15
C LEU A 208 20.74 -12.33 -12.88
N ASN A 209 20.31 -13.38 -12.23
CA ASN A 209 20.16 -13.51 -10.76
C ASN A 209 19.50 -12.38 -9.99
N SER A 210 18.54 -11.69 -10.56
CA SER A 210 17.73 -10.79 -9.77
C SER A 210 16.26 -10.87 -10.16
N SER A 211 15.66 -12.00 -9.84
CA SER A 211 14.21 -12.08 -9.68
C SER A 211 13.81 -11.26 -8.44
N HIS A 212 13.86 -9.96 -8.55
CA HIS A 212 13.31 -9.08 -7.55
C HIS A 212 11.89 -8.76 -7.94
N LEU A 213 11.01 -9.73 -7.76
CA LEU A 213 9.59 -9.48 -7.69
C LEU A 213 9.33 -8.65 -6.44
N GLY A 214 9.23 -7.35 -6.63
CA GLY A 214 8.68 -6.46 -5.62
C GLY A 214 7.18 -6.69 -5.51
N ILE A 215 6.76 -7.79 -4.86
CA ILE A 215 5.36 -8.00 -4.52
C ILE A 215 5.09 -7.16 -3.28
N SER A 216 4.43 -6.04 -3.49
CA SER A 216 3.87 -5.23 -2.41
C SER A 216 2.52 -5.83 -2.03
N TYR A 217 2.42 -6.41 -0.84
CA TYR A 217 1.14 -6.76 -0.24
C TYR A 217 0.60 -5.52 0.47
N ALA A 218 -0.56 -5.05 0.06
CA ALA A 218 -1.38 -4.12 0.82
C ALA A 218 -2.18 -4.86 1.90
#